data_52280d31f05a2a4a2d5b48063df9e986
#
_entry.id   52280d31f05a2a4a2d5b48063df9e986
#
_cell.length_a   1.000
_cell.length_b   1.000
_cell.length_c   1.000
_cell.angle_alpha   90.00
_cell.angle_beta   90.00
_cell.angle_gamma   90.00
#
_symmetry.space_group_name_H-M   'P 1'
#
loop_
_entity.id
_entity.type
_entity.pdbx_description
1 polymer ?
#
loop_
_entity_poly.entity_id
_entity_poly.type
_entity_poly.pdbx_seq_one_letter_code
_entity_poly.pdbx_strand_id
1 'polypeptide(L)'
;MAQGGRRTSLEPRTWPKEAEAERFAQHLATYLEEAIAKRQFDSLVLVAPPHFLGILNGSLGRQASKHVGASVDKDLSMFDATELRKRLVETVFPLNPSR
;
A
#
# COMPACT_ATOMS: atom_id res chain seq x y z
N MET A 1 11.45 -0.82 25.95
CA MET A 1 11.33 -1.00 25.53
C MET A 1 11.13 -1.30 25.07
N ALA A 2 10.93 -1.17 25.11
CA ALA A 2 10.66 -1.33 24.61
C ALA A 2 10.34 -1.60 24.08
N GLN A 3 10.07 -1.47 24.23
CA GLN A 3 9.69 -1.69 23.76
C GLN A 3 9.47 -2.06 23.09
N GLY A 4 9.40 -2.08 23.27
CA GLY A 4 9.02 -2.41 22.72
C GLY A 4 8.51 -2.83 22.50
N GLY A 5 8.47 -2.95 22.69
CA GLY A 5 8.00 -3.29 22.57
C GLY A 5 7.28 -3.69 22.65
N ARG A 6 7.07 -3.65 22.95
CA ARG A 6 6.53 -3.81 23.08
C ARG A 6 5.69 -4.05 22.96
N ARG A 7 5.38 -3.77 23.19
CA ARG A 7 4.64 -3.64 23.10
C ARG A 7 3.70 -3.86 22.90
N THR A 8 3.42 -3.90 23.19
CA THR A 8 2.67 -3.98 23.00
C THR A 8 1.70 -3.91 22.72
N SER A 9 1.25 -3.93 22.87
CA SER A 9 0.35 -3.77 22.70
C SER A 9 -0.27 -3.14 22.74
N LEU A 10 -0.08 -2.45 22.96
CA LEU A 10 -0.54 -1.76 22.94
C LEU A 10 -1.23 -1.19 22.63
N GLU A 11 -1.17 -0.56 23.27
CA GLU A 11 -2.21 -0.03 23.03
C GLU A 11 -2.32 0.88 21.91
N PRO A 12 -2.77 0.56 20.80
CA PRO A 12 -2.78 1.30 19.57
C PRO A 12 -3.62 2.54 19.56
N ARG A 13 -4.67 2.55 20.29
CA ARG A 13 -5.54 3.72 20.25
C ARG A 13 -4.94 4.95 20.88
N THR A 14 -3.85 4.78 21.58
CA THR A 14 -3.17 5.93 22.15
C THR A 14 -2.08 6.43 21.21
N TRP A 15 -1.96 5.79 20.06
CA TRP A 15 -0.95 6.17 19.10
C TRP A 15 -1.54 7.08 18.05
N PRO A 16 -0.78 8.00 17.53
CA PRO A 16 -1.28 8.82 16.44
C PRO A 16 -1.33 7.96 15.18
N LYS A 17 -2.49 7.43 14.90
CA LYS A 17 -2.67 6.56 13.75
C LYS A 17 -2.24 7.22 12.46
N GLU A 18 -2.43 8.53 12.39
CA GLU A 18 -2.03 9.26 11.21
C GLU A 18 -0.53 9.20 11.00
N ALA A 19 0.23 9.42 12.07
CA ALA A 19 1.69 9.38 11.97
C ALA A 19 2.18 7.99 11.64
N GLU A 20 1.52 6.97 12.17
CA GLU A 20 1.87 5.59 11.86
C GLU A 20 1.65 5.29 10.39
N ALA A 21 0.50 5.73 9.87
CA ALA A 21 0.17 5.50 8.49
C ALA A 21 1.14 6.23 7.57
N GLU A 22 1.50 7.44 7.93
CA GLU A 22 2.46 8.21 7.14
C GLU A 22 3.82 7.54 7.11
N ARG A 23 4.25 7.03 8.26
CA ARG A 23 5.54 6.36 8.35
C ARG A 23 5.56 5.11 7.49
N PHE A 24 4.49 4.32 7.55
CA PHE A 24 4.40 3.13 6.75
C PHE A 24 4.36 3.48 5.26
N ALA A 25 3.61 4.52 4.91
CA ALA A 25 3.53 4.95 3.52
C ALA A 25 4.89 5.39 2.99
N GLN A 26 5.68 6.07 3.82
CA GLN A 26 7.01 6.50 3.41
C GLN A 26 7.94 5.32 3.20
N HIS A 27 7.88 4.32 4.08
CA HIS A 27 8.67 3.11 3.91
C HIS A 27 8.29 2.40 2.62
N LEU A 28 7.00 2.29 2.38
CA LEU A 28 6.51 1.62 1.18
C LEU A 28 6.92 2.39 -0.06
N ALA A 29 6.82 3.72 -0.01
CA ALA A 29 7.20 4.55 -1.15
C ALA A 29 8.67 4.37 -1.49
N THR A 30 9.53 4.32 -0.47
CA THR A 30 10.95 4.11 -0.68
C THR A 30 11.20 2.74 -1.33
N TYR A 31 10.52 1.73 -0.83
CA TYR A 31 10.64 0.39 -1.39
C TYR A 31 10.24 0.38 -2.87
N LEU A 32 9.13 1.03 -3.19
CA LEU A 32 8.64 1.05 -4.56
C LEU A 32 9.58 1.82 -5.48
N GLU A 33 10.13 2.93 -5.01
CA GLU A 33 11.09 3.69 -5.83
C GLU A 33 12.31 2.85 -6.15
N GLU A 34 12.79 2.10 -5.16
CA GLU A 34 13.95 1.24 -5.39
C GLU A 34 13.64 0.12 -6.36
N ALA A 35 12.43 -0.45 -6.22
CA ALA A 35 12.04 -1.53 -7.12
C ALA A 35 11.92 -1.05 -8.55
N ILE A 36 11.43 0.17 -8.74
CA ILE A 36 11.35 0.75 -10.08
C ILE A 36 12.73 0.99 -10.63
N ALA A 37 13.64 1.51 -9.82
CA ALA A 37 15.00 1.74 -10.27
C ALA A 37 15.67 0.44 -10.70
N LYS A 38 15.29 -0.66 -10.07
CA LYS A 38 15.82 -1.97 -10.43
C LYS A 38 15.02 -2.67 -11.51
N ARG A 39 14.02 -2.01 -12.03
CA ARG A 39 13.18 -2.52 -13.12
C ARG A 39 12.48 -3.82 -12.76
N GLN A 40 12.00 -3.91 -11.51
CA GLN A 40 11.32 -5.12 -11.07
C GLN A 40 9.89 -5.19 -11.57
N PHE A 41 9.33 -4.07 -12.00
CA PHE A 41 7.99 -4.05 -12.61
C PHE A 41 7.87 -2.82 -13.49
N ASP A 42 6.91 -2.87 -14.40
CA ASP A 42 6.66 -1.76 -15.31
C ASP A 42 5.45 -0.96 -14.90
N SER A 43 4.50 -1.60 -14.25
CA SER A 43 3.26 -0.96 -13.88
C SER A 43 2.90 -1.37 -12.48
N LEU A 44 2.23 -0.47 -11.77
CA LEU A 44 1.92 -0.64 -10.37
C LEU A 44 0.44 -0.37 -10.17
N VAL A 45 -0.21 -1.23 -9.41
CA VAL A 45 -1.59 -1.00 -9.01
C VAL A 45 -1.62 -0.94 -7.49
N LEU A 46 -2.24 0.12 -6.97
CA LEU A 46 -2.35 0.32 -5.53
C LEU A 46 -3.76 -0.03 -5.09
N VAL A 47 -3.87 -0.90 -4.09
CA VAL A 47 -5.17 -1.27 -3.55
C VAL A 47 -5.10 -1.07 -2.04
N ALA A 48 -5.89 -0.17 -1.53
CA ALA A 48 -5.87 0.17 -0.10
C ALA A 48 -7.14 0.92 0.25
N PRO A 49 -7.50 0.98 1.55
CA PRO A 49 -8.62 1.81 1.97
C PRO A 49 -8.36 3.27 1.58
N PRO A 50 -9.41 4.04 1.33
CA PRO A 50 -9.25 5.38 0.77
C PRO A 50 -8.33 6.29 1.55
N HIS A 51 -8.40 6.26 2.87
CA HIS A 51 -7.57 7.15 3.66
C HIS A 51 -6.08 6.84 3.48
N PHE A 52 -5.72 5.56 3.60
CA PHE A 52 -4.32 5.18 3.45
C PHE A 52 -3.86 5.36 2.00
N LEU A 53 -4.75 5.09 1.06
CA LEU A 53 -4.42 5.27 -0.35
C LEU A 53 -4.02 6.72 -0.64
N GLY A 54 -4.74 7.68 -0.04
CA GLY A 54 -4.39 9.07 -0.18
C GLY A 54 -3.02 9.39 0.38
N ILE A 55 -2.73 8.85 1.57
CA ILE A 55 -1.43 9.06 2.20
C ILE A 55 -0.32 8.47 1.34
N LEU A 56 -0.54 7.25 0.86
CA LEU A 56 0.47 6.58 0.05
C LEU A 56 0.73 7.33 -1.26
N ASN A 57 -0.32 7.75 -1.93
CA ASN A 57 -0.16 8.51 -3.16
C ASN A 57 0.63 9.80 -2.92
N GLY A 58 0.38 10.44 -1.78
CA GLY A 58 1.10 11.65 -1.43
C GLY A 58 2.56 11.41 -1.07
N SER A 59 2.90 10.16 -0.70
CA SER A 59 4.26 9.82 -0.31
C SER A 59 5.12 9.33 -1.47
N LEU A 60 4.48 8.92 -2.56
CA LEU A 60 5.22 8.39 -3.71
C LEU A 60 6.05 9.47 -4.37
N GLY A 61 7.25 9.09 -4.79
CA GLY A 61 8.08 9.98 -5.56
C GLY A 61 7.62 10.06 -7.00
N ARG A 62 8.31 10.88 -7.76
CA ARG A 62 7.91 11.12 -9.13
C ARG A 62 7.92 9.85 -9.98
N GLN A 63 8.97 9.04 -9.82
CA GLN A 63 9.08 7.84 -10.63
C GLN A 63 7.97 6.86 -10.33
N ALA A 64 7.72 6.61 -9.03
CA ALA A 64 6.68 5.67 -8.66
C ALA A 64 5.31 6.17 -9.12
N SER A 65 5.05 7.46 -8.98
CA SER A 65 3.77 8.02 -9.41
C SER A 65 3.51 7.79 -10.89
N LYS A 66 4.55 7.92 -11.70
CA LYS A 66 4.41 7.72 -13.13
C LYS A 66 4.07 6.28 -13.48
N HIS A 67 4.44 5.34 -12.63
CA HIS A 67 4.20 3.92 -12.91
C HIS A 67 2.87 3.42 -12.36
N VAL A 68 2.14 4.26 -11.63
CA VAL A 68 0.85 3.84 -11.08
C VAL A 68 -0.17 3.81 -12.20
N GLY A 69 -0.62 2.61 -12.55
CA GLY A 69 -1.62 2.45 -13.58
C GLY A 69 -3.04 2.55 -13.07
N ALA A 70 -3.23 2.25 -11.79
CA ALA A 70 -4.56 2.34 -11.19
C ALA A 70 -4.44 2.41 -9.68
N SER A 71 -5.41 3.05 -9.07
CA SER A 71 -5.52 3.09 -7.61
C SER A 71 -6.95 2.67 -7.28
N VAL A 72 -7.08 1.68 -6.41
CA VAL A 72 -8.37 1.11 -6.07
C VAL A 72 -8.59 1.25 -4.57
N ASP A 73 -9.64 1.93 -4.17
CA ASP A 73 -9.89 2.16 -2.76
C ASP A 73 -10.73 1.04 -2.17
N LYS A 74 -10.06 -0.04 -1.84
CA LYS A 74 -10.69 -1.20 -1.22
C LYS A 74 -9.80 -1.72 -0.12
N ASP A 75 -10.45 -2.22 0.94
CA ASP A 75 -9.71 -2.83 2.04
C ASP A 75 -9.74 -4.33 1.84
N LEU A 76 -8.63 -4.88 1.40
CA LEU A 76 -8.50 -6.32 1.21
C LEU A 76 -7.64 -6.97 2.27
N SER A 77 -7.32 -6.22 3.34
CA SER A 77 -6.37 -6.70 4.33
C SER A 77 -6.89 -7.88 5.17
N MET A 78 -8.19 -8.12 5.16
CA MET A 78 -8.77 -9.20 5.93
C MET A 78 -8.69 -10.56 5.26
N PHE A 79 -8.25 -10.61 4.03
CA PHE A 79 -8.25 -11.86 3.27
C PHE A 79 -6.89 -12.54 3.36
N ASP A 80 -6.90 -13.88 3.37
CA ASP A 80 -5.65 -14.61 3.32
C ASP A 80 -5.11 -14.57 1.88
N ALA A 81 -3.93 -15.15 1.68
CA ALA A 81 -3.25 -15.05 0.40
C ALA A 81 -4.07 -15.61 -0.76
N THR A 82 -4.73 -16.72 -0.54
CA THR A 82 -5.52 -17.34 -1.60
C THR A 82 -6.72 -16.49 -1.96
N GLU A 83 -7.45 -16.04 -0.95
CA GLU A 83 -8.63 -15.22 -1.17
C GLU A 83 -8.22 -13.86 -1.73
N LEU A 84 -7.09 -13.32 -1.26
CA LEU A 84 -6.59 -12.05 -1.75
C LEU A 84 -6.31 -12.12 -3.24
N ARG A 85 -5.71 -13.21 -3.69
CA ARG A 85 -5.43 -13.37 -5.12
C ARG A 85 -6.70 -13.32 -5.94
N LYS A 86 -7.74 -14.02 -5.47
CA LYS A 86 -9.01 -14.01 -6.18
C LYS A 86 -9.62 -12.63 -6.25
N ARG A 87 -9.58 -11.91 -5.13
CA ARG A 87 -10.14 -10.58 -5.07
C ARG A 87 -9.39 -9.61 -5.96
N LEU A 88 -8.08 -9.76 -6.02
CA LEU A 88 -7.28 -8.91 -6.87
C LEU A 88 -7.58 -9.13 -8.33
N VAL A 89 -7.78 -10.38 -8.73
CA VAL A 89 -8.15 -10.67 -10.11
C VAL A 89 -9.47 -9.99 -10.45
N GLU A 90 -10.45 -10.10 -9.56
CA GLU A 90 -11.75 -9.49 -9.80
C GLU A 90 -11.72 -7.98 -9.77
N THR A 91 -10.84 -7.43 -8.95
CA THR A 91 -10.77 -5.99 -8.75
C THR A 91 -9.91 -5.29 -9.78
N VAL A 92 -8.79 -5.91 -10.12
CA VAL A 92 -7.79 -5.25 -10.96
C VAL A 92 -8.00 -5.51 -12.44
N PHE A 93 -8.17 -6.76 -12.81
CA PHE A 93 -8.25 -7.09 -14.23
C PHE A 93 -9.47 -6.52 -14.93
N PRO A 94 -10.63 -6.43 -14.30
CA PRO A 94 -11.73 -5.73 -14.96
C PRO A 94 -11.42 -4.26 -15.24
N LEU A 95 -10.46 -3.69 -14.52
CA LEU A 95 -10.10 -2.30 -14.76
C LEU A 95 -9.25 -2.13 -16.00
N ASN A 96 -8.71 -3.23 -16.52
CA ASN A 96 -7.93 -3.20 -17.75
C ASN A 96 -8.52 -4.16 -18.76
N PRO A 97 -9.73 -3.92 -19.17
CA PRO A 97 -10.43 -4.88 -20.02
C PRO A 97 -9.81 -5.03 -21.37
N SER A 98 -9.08 -4.08 -21.76
CA SER A 98 -8.54 -4.15 -23.07
C SER A 98 -7.40 -5.04 -23.14
N ARG A 99 -7.27 -5.22 -22.60
CA ARG A 99 -6.27 -5.69 -23.00
C ARG A 99 -6.32 -6.42 -23.41
#